data_59f8c2a1c3ce4859cadda27ef6fad603
#
_entry.id   59f8c2a1c3ce4859cadda27ef6fad603
#
_cell.length_a   1.000
_cell.length_b   1.000
_cell.length_c   1.000
_cell.angle_alpha   90.00
_cell.angle_beta   90.00
_cell.angle_gamma   90.00
#
_symmetry.space_group_name_H-M   'P 1'
#
loop_
_entity.id
_entity.type
_entity.pdbx_description
1 polymer ?
#
loop_
_entity_poly.entity_id
_entity_poly.type
_entity_poly.pdbx_seq_one_letter_code
_entity_poly.pdbx_strand_id
1 'polypeptide(L)'
;MKGQKKVSTVALILIIQLIIMIALSLGITKTISSTTRKDSIDHMQTITNERAHIIQTYVENAEKTLSYFSNAEAVKNILLDPDNDKYVAAAQKYTEEYSADIGLANVEGLWIGTWDTHCIAHTNPQTVGIQTRKDESKQKELQDALLRAGNGVYNTGIIISPASGKQIVSMYQAVYNDNGEPIGFVGLGIFTEQLVQTLDNLEIKGIKDSSYTMINVNDNKYIFNKDPDQVGKVATNKNILKICRELSSEKNGNTEGSFQYKDKETGTKYISIYSYMSKYNWILMLNDTKEEVYALSHTMRWYMALFAIAIVVLTLIFAYLNNKQEKANQKLASTIIKNNKTKESLYTAMFKDVLTDVNNRISFSMDFEEVNSPPSNPYYFVMFNIANFSDINSRYGNDIGDWLLVRTVDIINQVFKNCKIYRTGSDEFVIAMQVNEKDRKQNDIIEDAADAYKRLTAAQTTPAGKINFGFKSAVARKSGKVNSSVITVLKDMINKDVQANFGHINYTDMDANE
;
A
#
# COMPACT_ATOMS: atom_id res chain seq x y z
N MET A 1 49.81 2.06 39.38
CA MET A 1 49.59 1.77 37.97
C MET A 1 48.10 1.45 37.77
N LYS A 2 47.31 2.32 37.15
CA LYS A 2 45.91 2.09 36.86
C LYS A 2 45.82 1.03 35.75
N GLY A 3 45.31 -0.14 36.07
CA GLY A 3 45.03 -1.19 35.07
C GLY A 3 43.98 -0.69 34.10
N GLN A 4 44.35 -0.45 32.85
CA GLN A 4 43.42 -0.31 31.74
C GLN A 4 42.63 -1.64 31.64
N LYS A 5 41.34 -1.59 31.92
CA LYS A 5 40.42 -2.71 31.63
C LYS A 5 40.44 -2.86 30.12
N LYS A 6 41.12 -3.92 29.60
CA LYS A 6 40.95 -4.34 28.20
C LYS A 6 39.48 -4.62 27.99
N VAL A 7 38.86 -3.84 27.11
CA VAL A 7 37.49 -4.12 26.64
C VAL A 7 37.52 -5.50 25.98
N SER A 8 36.70 -6.41 26.45
CA SER A 8 36.58 -7.74 25.87
C SER A 8 36.27 -7.61 24.37
N THR A 9 36.91 -8.43 23.54
CA THR A 9 36.67 -8.43 22.07
C THR A 9 35.18 -8.62 21.77
N VAL A 10 34.50 -9.42 22.59
CA VAL A 10 33.03 -9.64 22.50
C VAL A 10 32.28 -8.34 22.80
N ALA A 11 32.71 -7.58 23.83
CA ALA A 11 32.06 -6.29 24.14
C ALA A 11 32.26 -5.27 22.99
N LEU A 12 33.43 -5.26 22.36
CA LEU A 12 33.68 -4.41 21.19
C LEU A 12 32.79 -4.80 20.01
N ILE A 13 32.66 -6.11 19.72
CA ILE A 13 31.79 -6.62 18.64
C ILE A 13 30.34 -6.26 18.92
N LEU A 14 29.84 -6.43 20.15
CA LEU A 14 28.48 -6.06 20.54
C LEU A 14 28.22 -4.56 20.41
N ILE A 15 29.19 -3.71 20.74
CA ILE A 15 29.08 -2.27 20.57
C ILE A 15 29.00 -1.92 19.06
N ILE A 16 29.86 -2.50 18.25
CA ILE A 16 29.85 -2.28 16.79
C ILE A 16 28.51 -2.76 16.20
N GLN A 17 28.06 -3.96 16.56
CA GLN A 17 26.77 -4.50 16.14
C GLN A 17 25.61 -3.59 16.55
N LEU A 18 25.62 -3.08 17.78
CA LEU A 18 24.60 -2.16 18.27
C LEU A 18 24.58 -0.86 17.46
N ILE A 19 25.76 -0.29 17.18
CA ILE A 19 25.88 0.93 16.36
C ILE A 19 25.32 0.69 14.95
N ILE A 20 25.69 -0.43 14.33
CA ILE A 20 25.19 -0.80 12.99
C ILE A 20 23.67 -0.97 13.01
N MET A 21 23.12 -1.67 14.01
CA MET A 21 21.68 -1.88 14.12
C MET A 21 20.92 -0.58 14.36
N ILE A 22 21.43 0.32 15.19
CA ILE A 22 20.83 1.64 15.39
C ILE A 22 20.89 2.46 14.09
N ALA A 23 22.02 2.48 13.40
CA ALA A 23 22.17 3.19 12.13
C ALA A 23 21.21 2.65 11.06
N LEU A 24 21.07 1.32 10.94
CA LEU A 24 20.11 0.67 10.06
C LEU A 24 18.66 1.00 10.46
N SER A 25 18.33 0.93 11.74
CA SER A 25 17.00 1.27 12.26
C SER A 25 16.64 2.73 11.93
N LEU A 26 17.57 3.67 12.11
CA LEU A 26 17.34 5.07 11.73
C LEU A 26 17.18 5.25 10.23
N GLY A 27 17.98 4.56 9.41
CA GLY A 27 17.87 4.57 7.95
C GLY A 27 16.53 4.01 7.47
N ILE A 28 16.13 2.85 7.99
CA ILE A 28 14.85 2.21 7.69
C ILE A 28 13.68 3.10 8.13
N THR A 29 13.75 3.67 9.34
CA THR A 29 12.72 4.59 9.85
C THR A 29 12.53 5.80 8.95
N LYS A 30 13.63 6.40 8.47
CA LYS A 30 13.59 7.54 7.55
C LYS A 30 12.94 7.13 6.22
N THR A 31 13.33 5.99 5.66
CA THR A 31 12.81 5.49 4.39
C THR A 31 11.32 5.15 4.52
N ILE A 32 10.93 4.35 5.52
CA ILE A 32 9.52 3.99 5.75
C ILE A 32 8.68 5.25 5.96
N SER A 33 9.12 6.18 6.82
CA SER A 33 8.38 7.42 7.06
C SER A 33 8.23 8.28 5.80
N SER A 34 9.25 8.32 4.94
CA SER A 34 9.19 9.04 3.65
C SER A 34 8.23 8.35 2.67
N THR A 35 8.35 7.02 2.53
CA THR A 35 7.49 6.23 1.65
C THR A 35 6.03 6.31 2.10
N THR A 36 5.76 6.05 3.37
CA THR A 36 4.39 6.14 3.91
C THR A 36 3.75 7.51 3.72
N ARG A 37 4.54 8.60 3.85
CA ARG A 37 4.03 9.95 3.58
C ARG A 37 3.70 10.16 2.11
N LYS A 38 4.55 9.66 1.22
CA LYS A 38 4.30 9.70 -0.21
C LYS A 38 3.06 8.89 -0.56
N ASP A 39 2.98 7.65 -0.07
CA ASP A 39 1.84 6.76 -0.30
C ASP A 39 0.53 7.38 0.19
N SER A 40 0.55 8.08 1.35
CA SER A 40 -0.63 8.82 1.83
C SER A 40 -1.07 9.91 0.86
N ILE A 41 -0.12 10.69 0.32
CA ILE A 41 -0.41 11.72 -0.67
C ILE A 41 -0.92 11.11 -1.98
N ASP A 42 -0.26 10.07 -2.48
CA ASP A 42 -0.63 9.38 -3.72
C ASP A 42 -2.02 8.72 -3.59
N HIS A 43 -2.34 8.16 -2.41
CA HIS A 43 -3.67 7.64 -2.11
C HIS A 43 -4.74 8.73 -2.12
N MET A 44 -4.50 9.85 -1.44
CA MET A 44 -5.41 11.00 -1.48
C MET A 44 -5.55 11.55 -2.89
N GLN A 45 -4.48 11.58 -3.70
CA GLN A 45 -4.53 12.03 -5.09
C GLN A 45 -5.45 11.11 -5.92
N THR A 46 -5.30 9.81 -5.78
CA THR A 46 -6.17 8.83 -6.45
C THR A 46 -7.64 9.06 -6.11
N ILE A 47 -7.94 9.23 -4.82
CA ILE A 47 -9.31 9.51 -4.37
C ILE A 47 -9.81 10.83 -4.96
N THR A 48 -9.00 11.88 -4.91
CA THR A 48 -9.40 13.21 -5.45
C THR A 48 -9.69 13.12 -6.95
N ASN A 49 -8.88 12.39 -7.71
CA ASN A 49 -9.08 12.17 -9.14
C ASN A 49 -10.35 11.37 -9.41
N GLU A 50 -10.61 10.30 -8.67
CA GLU A 50 -11.85 9.52 -8.78
C GLU A 50 -13.08 10.37 -8.47
N ARG A 51 -13.04 11.20 -7.44
CA ARG A 51 -14.13 12.11 -7.08
C ARG A 51 -14.35 13.20 -8.14
N ALA A 52 -13.28 13.78 -8.66
CA ALA A 52 -13.37 14.74 -9.75
C ALA A 52 -13.99 14.08 -11.00
N HIS A 53 -13.62 12.85 -11.31
CA HIS A 53 -14.21 12.11 -12.42
C HIS A 53 -15.70 11.78 -12.20
N ILE A 54 -16.10 11.43 -10.98
CA ILE A 54 -17.52 11.23 -10.62
C ILE A 54 -18.32 12.52 -10.87
N ILE A 55 -17.82 13.67 -10.38
CA ILE A 55 -18.46 14.96 -10.59
C ILE A 55 -18.55 15.27 -12.09
N GLN A 56 -17.45 15.14 -12.80
CA GLN A 56 -17.41 15.39 -14.25
C GLN A 56 -18.42 14.52 -15.00
N THR A 57 -18.43 13.21 -14.73
CA THR A 57 -19.37 12.26 -15.34
C THR A 57 -20.82 12.62 -15.01
N TYR A 58 -21.09 13.01 -13.77
CA TYR A 58 -22.42 13.42 -13.36
C TYR A 58 -22.89 14.67 -14.13
N VAL A 59 -22.03 15.70 -14.23
CA VAL A 59 -22.35 16.92 -15.00
C VAL A 59 -22.50 16.61 -16.48
N GLU A 60 -21.65 15.76 -17.06
CA GLU A 60 -21.76 15.32 -18.46
C GLU A 60 -23.07 14.56 -18.73
N ASN A 61 -23.51 13.73 -17.79
CA ASN A 61 -24.81 13.06 -17.92
C ASN A 61 -25.97 14.05 -17.83
N ALA A 62 -25.85 15.05 -16.97
CA ALA A 62 -26.85 16.11 -16.89
C ALA A 62 -26.91 16.95 -18.19
N GLU A 63 -25.76 17.27 -18.78
CA GLU A 63 -25.69 17.94 -20.10
C GLU A 63 -26.36 17.11 -21.20
N LYS A 64 -26.07 15.80 -21.25
CA LYS A 64 -26.73 14.88 -22.21
C LYS A 64 -28.24 14.83 -21.99
N THR A 65 -28.67 14.73 -20.73
CA THR A 65 -30.08 14.74 -20.36
C THR A 65 -30.77 16.02 -20.85
N LEU A 66 -30.14 17.17 -20.58
CA LEU A 66 -30.67 18.46 -21.07
C LEU A 66 -30.73 18.49 -22.60
N SER A 67 -29.74 17.94 -23.29
CA SER A 67 -29.70 17.87 -24.75
C SER A 67 -30.78 16.96 -25.31
N TYR A 68 -31.10 15.85 -24.68
CA TYR A 68 -32.25 15.04 -25.09
C TYR A 68 -33.58 15.77 -24.85
N PHE A 69 -33.70 16.41 -23.70
CA PHE A 69 -34.89 17.20 -23.37
C PHE A 69 -35.14 18.31 -24.39
N SER A 70 -34.07 19.04 -24.81
CA SER A 70 -34.17 20.13 -25.79
C SER A 70 -34.71 19.71 -27.16
N ASN A 71 -34.51 18.44 -27.54
CA ASN A 71 -34.92 17.93 -28.85
C ASN A 71 -36.35 17.37 -28.86
N ALA A 72 -37.02 17.32 -27.70
CA ALA A 72 -38.37 16.78 -27.61
C ALA A 72 -39.39 17.63 -28.38
N GLU A 73 -40.34 16.97 -29.03
CA GLU A 73 -41.41 17.60 -29.80
C GLU A 73 -42.26 18.53 -28.92
N ALA A 74 -42.54 18.13 -27.67
CA ALA A 74 -43.30 18.94 -26.72
C ALA A 74 -42.58 20.27 -26.40
N VAL A 75 -41.25 20.25 -26.32
CA VAL A 75 -40.42 21.46 -26.08
C VAL A 75 -40.43 22.39 -27.30
N LYS A 76 -40.29 21.84 -28.51
CA LYS A 76 -40.32 22.65 -29.74
C LYS A 76 -41.67 23.26 -29.98
N ASN A 77 -42.75 22.48 -29.80
CA ASN A 77 -44.12 22.96 -30.07
C ASN A 77 -44.51 24.14 -29.18
N ILE A 78 -44.20 24.08 -27.86
CA ILE A 78 -44.52 25.19 -26.96
C ILE A 78 -43.68 26.45 -27.26
N LEU A 79 -42.42 26.29 -27.69
CA LEU A 79 -41.57 27.41 -28.03
C LEU A 79 -41.96 28.08 -29.35
N LEU A 80 -42.58 27.33 -30.27
CA LEU A 80 -43.11 27.87 -31.53
C LEU A 80 -44.46 28.60 -31.36
N ASP A 81 -45.29 28.15 -30.43
CA ASP A 81 -46.61 28.71 -30.14
C ASP A 81 -46.89 28.68 -28.62
N PRO A 82 -46.30 29.64 -27.87
CA PRO A 82 -46.36 29.64 -26.40
C PRO A 82 -47.75 29.94 -25.81
N ASP A 83 -48.63 30.52 -26.62
CA ASP A 83 -49.99 30.87 -26.21
C ASP A 83 -51.00 29.73 -26.43
N ASN A 84 -50.57 28.63 -26.97
CA ASN A 84 -51.43 27.48 -27.24
C ASN A 84 -51.62 26.58 -26.02
N ASP A 85 -52.76 26.64 -25.38
CA ASP A 85 -53.10 25.86 -24.16
C ASP A 85 -52.77 24.37 -24.25
N LYS A 86 -52.95 23.75 -25.43
CA LYS A 86 -52.65 22.35 -25.65
C LYS A 86 -51.14 22.09 -25.58
N TYR A 87 -50.31 22.98 -26.14
CA TYR A 87 -48.87 22.83 -26.10
C TYR A 87 -48.32 23.18 -24.72
N VAL A 88 -48.89 24.15 -24.01
CA VAL A 88 -48.58 24.48 -22.62
C VAL A 88 -48.80 23.24 -21.71
N ALA A 89 -49.98 22.65 -21.80
CA ALA A 89 -50.31 21.47 -21.01
C ALA A 89 -49.43 20.26 -21.35
N ALA A 90 -49.15 20.04 -22.64
CA ALA A 90 -48.30 18.95 -23.09
C ALA A 90 -46.83 19.12 -22.65
N ALA A 91 -46.29 20.34 -22.77
CA ALA A 91 -44.92 20.64 -22.37
C ALA A 91 -44.72 20.56 -20.84
N GLN A 92 -45.67 21.10 -20.05
CA GLN A 92 -45.63 20.98 -18.60
C GLN A 92 -45.65 19.53 -18.15
N LYS A 93 -46.60 18.75 -18.68
CA LYS A 93 -46.69 17.30 -18.39
C LYS A 93 -45.39 16.56 -18.77
N TYR A 94 -44.87 16.83 -19.98
CA TYR A 94 -43.62 16.23 -20.44
C TYR A 94 -42.43 16.59 -19.54
N THR A 95 -42.33 17.84 -19.09
CA THR A 95 -41.27 18.33 -18.22
C THR A 95 -41.29 17.60 -16.88
N GLU A 96 -42.46 17.39 -16.30
CA GLU A 96 -42.64 16.66 -15.05
C GLU A 96 -42.33 15.17 -15.20
N GLU A 97 -42.87 14.48 -16.20
CA GLU A 97 -42.66 13.08 -16.49
C GLU A 97 -41.18 12.80 -16.80
N TYR A 98 -40.58 13.60 -17.70
CA TYR A 98 -39.19 13.45 -18.07
C TYR A 98 -38.27 13.65 -16.85
N SER A 99 -38.54 14.65 -16.00
CA SER A 99 -37.76 14.87 -14.78
C SER A 99 -37.86 13.70 -13.79
N ALA A 100 -39.01 13.05 -13.70
CA ALA A 100 -39.19 11.87 -12.83
C ALA A 100 -38.44 10.63 -13.36
N ASP A 101 -38.32 10.49 -14.68
CA ASP A 101 -37.77 9.30 -15.33
C ASP A 101 -36.26 9.34 -15.54
N ILE A 102 -35.63 10.53 -15.56
CA ILE A 102 -34.19 10.69 -15.90
C ILE A 102 -33.22 10.05 -14.91
N GLY A 103 -33.66 9.69 -13.70
CA GLY A 103 -32.81 9.06 -12.70
C GLY A 103 -31.60 9.87 -12.22
N LEU A 104 -31.55 11.18 -12.54
CA LEU A 104 -30.53 12.07 -12.03
C LEU A 104 -30.87 12.46 -10.58
N ALA A 105 -29.97 12.15 -9.66
CA ALA A 105 -30.09 12.63 -8.28
C ALA A 105 -29.81 14.14 -8.21
N ASN A 106 -30.34 14.80 -7.18
CA ASN A 106 -30.02 16.19 -6.83
C ASN A 106 -30.40 17.24 -7.88
N VAL A 107 -31.34 16.93 -8.76
CA VAL A 107 -31.87 17.90 -9.72
C VAL A 107 -32.77 18.89 -8.98
N GLU A 108 -32.52 20.18 -9.15
CA GLU A 108 -33.39 21.24 -8.66
C GLU A 108 -34.64 21.36 -9.54
N GLY A 109 -34.43 21.28 -10.86
CA GLY A 109 -35.51 21.25 -11.81
C GLY A 109 -35.04 21.29 -13.26
N LEU A 110 -35.97 20.91 -14.13
CA LEU A 110 -35.93 21.16 -15.56
C LEU A 110 -36.94 22.21 -15.92
N TRP A 111 -36.61 23.07 -16.91
CA TRP A 111 -37.54 24.11 -17.39
C TRP A 111 -37.35 24.43 -18.86
N ILE A 112 -38.39 25.03 -19.41
CA ILE A 112 -38.40 25.56 -20.74
C ILE A 112 -38.58 27.09 -20.64
N GLY A 113 -37.73 27.86 -21.31
CA GLY A 113 -37.75 29.29 -21.32
C GLY A 113 -37.83 29.86 -22.72
N THR A 114 -38.61 30.90 -22.88
CA THR A 114 -38.64 31.71 -24.10
C THR A 114 -37.33 32.48 -24.28
N TRP A 115 -37.08 33.01 -25.48
CA TRP A 115 -35.81 33.68 -25.77
C TRP A 115 -35.61 34.95 -24.93
N ASP A 116 -36.67 35.58 -24.44
CA ASP A 116 -36.67 36.70 -23.50
C ASP A 116 -36.66 36.28 -22.02
N THR A 117 -36.37 34.99 -21.76
CA THR A 117 -36.17 34.39 -20.45
C THR A 117 -37.41 34.21 -19.55
N HIS A 118 -38.62 34.19 -20.12
CA HIS A 118 -39.80 33.75 -19.39
C HIS A 118 -39.84 32.23 -19.29
N CYS A 119 -40.08 31.74 -18.10
CA CYS A 119 -40.25 30.32 -17.84
C CYS A 119 -41.69 29.88 -18.23
N ILE A 120 -41.82 29.00 -19.21
CA ILE A 120 -43.13 28.57 -19.72
C ILE A 120 -43.52 27.15 -19.31
N ALA A 121 -42.55 26.35 -18.85
CA ALA A 121 -42.78 25.08 -18.18
C ALA A 121 -41.64 24.81 -17.20
N HIS A 122 -41.92 24.21 -16.06
CA HIS A 122 -40.94 23.92 -15.03
C HIS A 122 -41.40 22.76 -14.15
N THR A 123 -40.47 21.92 -13.68
CA THR A 123 -40.75 20.85 -12.69
C THR A 123 -41.34 21.36 -11.37
N ASN A 124 -41.05 22.62 -11.00
CA ASN A 124 -41.78 23.34 -9.98
C ASN A 124 -42.79 24.30 -10.62
N PRO A 125 -44.09 23.99 -10.64
CA PRO A 125 -45.11 24.81 -11.30
C PRO A 125 -45.20 26.24 -10.80
N GLN A 126 -44.74 26.55 -9.58
CA GLN A 126 -44.77 27.91 -9.03
C GLN A 126 -43.79 28.87 -9.74
N THR A 127 -42.87 28.36 -10.52
CA THR A 127 -41.91 29.15 -11.28
C THR A 127 -42.35 29.45 -12.73
N VAL A 128 -43.42 28.81 -13.17
CA VAL A 128 -44.00 29.09 -14.48
C VAL A 128 -44.52 30.54 -14.52
N GLY A 129 -44.24 31.26 -15.61
CA GLY A 129 -44.56 32.67 -15.80
C GLY A 129 -43.52 33.64 -15.22
N ILE A 130 -42.51 33.14 -14.48
CA ILE A 130 -41.46 34.02 -13.95
C ILE A 130 -40.44 34.34 -15.06
N GLN A 131 -40.11 35.62 -15.22
CA GLN A 131 -38.95 36.02 -16.00
C GLN A 131 -37.67 35.81 -15.18
N THR A 132 -36.83 34.88 -15.60
CA THR A 132 -35.65 34.46 -14.84
C THR A 132 -34.51 35.50 -14.87
N ARG A 133 -34.48 36.34 -15.91
CA ARG A 133 -33.55 37.46 -16.03
C ARG A 133 -34.33 38.72 -16.43
N LYS A 134 -34.54 39.64 -15.48
CA LYS A 134 -35.28 40.90 -15.70
C LYS A 134 -34.41 41.99 -16.33
N ASP A 135 -33.10 41.87 -16.21
CA ASP A 135 -32.12 42.81 -16.73
C ASP A 135 -31.78 42.42 -18.18
N GLU A 136 -32.00 43.35 -19.12
CA GLU A 136 -31.74 43.13 -20.55
C GLU A 136 -30.28 42.77 -20.85
N SER A 137 -29.32 43.33 -20.10
CA SER A 137 -27.90 43.00 -20.23
C SER A 137 -27.63 41.53 -19.87
N LYS A 138 -28.27 41.02 -18.82
CA LYS A 138 -28.16 39.60 -18.40
C LYS A 138 -28.91 38.65 -19.32
N GLN A 139 -30.01 39.11 -19.94
CA GLN A 139 -30.70 38.34 -20.99
C GLN A 139 -29.77 38.16 -22.18
N LYS A 140 -29.20 39.28 -22.66
CA LYS A 140 -28.28 39.28 -23.79
C LYS A 140 -27.04 38.46 -23.53
N GLU A 141 -26.48 38.54 -22.33
CA GLU A 141 -25.34 37.69 -21.91
C GLU A 141 -25.65 36.18 -22.05
N LEU A 142 -26.85 35.74 -21.60
CA LEU A 142 -27.28 34.35 -21.77
C LEU A 142 -27.49 34.01 -23.24
N GLN A 143 -28.19 34.86 -24.00
CA GLN A 143 -28.45 34.65 -25.42
C GLN A 143 -27.14 34.51 -26.21
N ASP A 144 -26.17 35.41 -25.99
CA ASP A 144 -24.87 35.38 -26.63
C ASP A 144 -24.07 34.12 -26.25
N ALA A 145 -24.18 33.66 -24.99
CA ALA A 145 -23.55 32.43 -24.54
C ALA A 145 -24.19 31.20 -25.19
N LEU A 146 -25.52 31.15 -25.29
CA LEU A 146 -26.26 30.09 -25.95
C LEU A 146 -25.94 30.01 -27.45
N LEU A 147 -25.87 31.17 -28.11
CA LEU A 147 -25.49 31.23 -29.53
C LEU A 147 -24.05 30.76 -29.76
N ARG A 148 -23.13 31.10 -28.88
CA ARG A 148 -21.75 30.57 -28.94
C ARG A 148 -21.68 29.08 -28.72
N ALA A 149 -22.53 28.54 -27.83
CA ALA A 149 -22.60 27.08 -27.57
C ALA A 149 -23.27 26.30 -28.71
N GLY A 150 -24.10 26.99 -29.52
CA GLY A 150 -24.86 26.38 -30.63
C GLY A 150 -25.78 25.26 -30.13
N ASN A 151 -25.58 24.07 -30.66
CA ASN A 151 -26.31 22.86 -30.20
C ASN A 151 -25.73 22.23 -28.92
N GLY A 152 -24.70 22.84 -28.36
CA GLY A 152 -24.10 22.39 -27.10
C GLY A 152 -24.76 22.98 -25.86
N VAL A 153 -24.42 22.47 -24.72
CA VAL A 153 -24.90 22.98 -23.43
C VAL A 153 -23.97 24.08 -22.93
N TYR A 154 -24.54 25.19 -22.54
CA TYR A 154 -23.88 26.27 -21.84
C TYR A 154 -24.03 26.09 -20.34
N ASN A 155 -22.92 25.82 -19.65
CA ASN A 155 -22.84 25.72 -18.19
C ASN A 155 -22.44 27.09 -17.63
N THR A 156 -23.35 27.74 -16.89
CA THR A 156 -23.08 29.06 -16.30
C THR A 156 -22.23 29.01 -15.04
N GLY A 157 -21.93 27.79 -14.56
CA GLY A 157 -21.38 27.60 -13.22
C GLY A 157 -22.47 27.75 -12.15
N ILE A 158 -22.10 28.31 -11.00
CA ILE A 158 -23.01 28.40 -9.86
C ILE A 158 -23.77 29.69 -9.84
N ILE A 159 -25.08 29.56 -9.66
CA ILE A 159 -26.01 30.66 -9.42
C ILE A 159 -26.88 30.35 -8.20
N ILE A 160 -27.51 31.39 -7.65
CA ILE A 160 -28.64 31.23 -6.74
C ILE A 160 -29.89 31.06 -7.59
N SER A 161 -30.54 29.91 -7.46
CA SER A 161 -31.77 29.64 -8.22
C SER A 161 -32.87 30.61 -7.85
N PRO A 162 -33.53 31.25 -8.82
CA PRO A 162 -34.73 32.01 -8.56
C PRO A 162 -35.91 31.15 -8.07
N ALA A 163 -35.89 29.85 -8.40
CA ALA A 163 -36.96 28.92 -8.08
C ALA A 163 -36.89 28.40 -6.62
N SER A 164 -35.71 28.09 -6.15
CA SER A 164 -35.51 27.46 -4.82
C SER A 164 -34.81 28.37 -3.81
N GLY A 165 -34.19 29.45 -4.24
CA GLY A 165 -33.30 30.28 -3.42
C GLY A 165 -32.00 29.61 -3.00
N LYS A 166 -31.73 28.38 -3.51
CA LYS A 166 -30.53 27.60 -3.21
C LYS A 166 -29.50 27.75 -4.31
N GLN A 167 -28.27 27.35 -3.96
CA GLN A 167 -27.18 27.33 -4.93
C GLN A 167 -27.29 26.10 -5.82
N ILE A 168 -27.20 26.34 -7.14
CA ILE A 168 -27.24 25.32 -8.16
C ILE A 168 -26.13 25.52 -9.19
N VAL A 169 -25.66 24.42 -9.78
CA VAL A 169 -25.01 24.46 -11.10
C VAL A 169 -26.12 24.57 -12.12
N SER A 170 -26.15 25.64 -12.91
CA SER A 170 -27.18 25.87 -13.90
C SER A 170 -26.65 25.70 -15.31
N MET A 171 -27.35 24.90 -16.09
CA MET A 171 -27.02 24.55 -17.45
C MET A 171 -28.17 24.95 -18.38
N TYR A 172 -27.83 25.41 -19.57
CA TYR A 172 -28.80 25.87 -20.56
C TYR A 172 -28.43 25.34 -21.93
N GLN A 173 -29.44 25.10 -22.77
CA GLN A 173 -29.24 24.77 -24.17
C GLN A 173 -30.28 25.49 -25.02
N ALA A 174 -29.83 26.13 -26.10
CA ALA A 174 -30.71 26.75 -27.06
C ALA A 174 -31.53 25.70 -27.80
N VAL A 175 -32.77 26.04 -28.10
CA VAL A 175 -33.67 25.25 -28.98
C VAL A 175 -33.86 26.02 -30.27
N TYR A 176 -33.66 25.35 -31.39
CA TYR A 176 -33.74 25.93 -32.73
C TYR A 176 -34.94 25.38 -33.48
N ASN A 177 -35.54 26.23 -34.30
CA ASN A 177 -36.53 25.80 -35.29
C ASN A 177 -35.85 25.10 -36.49
N ASP A 178 -36.65 24.60 -37.41
CA ASP A 178 -36.16 23.91 -38.62
C ASP A 178 -35.35 24.82 -39.56
N ASN A 179 -35.46 26.12 -39.43
CA ASN A 179 -34.69 27.13 -40.17
C ASN A 179 -33.33 27.44 -39.51
N GLY A 180 -33.06 26.88 -38.32
CA GLY A 180 -31.85 27.15 -37.55
C GLY A 180 -31.90 28.45 -36.74
N GLU A 181 -33.07 29.04 -36.53
CA GLU A 181 -33.26 30.22 -35.68
C GLU A 181 -33.55 29.80 -34.24
N PRO A 182 -32.97 30.46 -33.23
CA PRO A 182 -33.23 30.15 -31.82
C PRO A 182 -34.65 30.60 -31.44
N ILE A 183 -35.45 29.68 -30.96
CA ILE A 183 -36.85 29.93 -30.55
C ILE A 183 -37.02 30.01 -29.03
N GLY A 184 -36.06 29.55 -28.29
CA GLY A 184 -36.02 29.55 -26.82
C GLY A 184 -34.89 28.71 -26.31
N PHE A 185 -34.94 28.33 -25.07
CA PHE A 185 -33.94 27.47 -24.43
C PHE A 185 -34.58 26.53 -23.40
N VAL A 186 -33.85 25.52 -23.08
CA VAL A 186 -34.14 24.65 -21.92
C VAL A 186 -33.05 24.85 -20.86
N GLY A 187 -33.42 24.60 -19.61
CA GLY A 187 -32.48 24.69 -18.50
C GLY A 187 -32.61 23.53 -17.54
N LEU A 188 -31.52 23.23 -16.88
CA LEU A 188 -31.40 22.23 -15.84
C LEU A 188 -30.59 22.80 -14.67
N GLY A 189 -31.12 22.69 -13.46
CA GLY A 189 -30.44 23.04 -12.21
C GLY A 189 -30.07 21.80 -11.39
N ILE A 190 -28.85 21.81 -10.83
CA ILE A 190 -28.36 20.77 -9.94
C ILE A 190 -27.96 21.42 -8.62
N PHE A 191 -28.47 20.92 -7.49
CA PHE A 191 -28.08 21.40 -6.17
C PHE A 191 -26.60 21.08 -5.88
N THR A 192 -25.81 22.10 -5.60
CA THR A 192 -24.38 21.96 -5.31
C THR A 192 -24.10 21.28 -3.98
N GLU A 193 -24.89 21.60 -2.95
CA GLU A 193 -24.75 21.04 -1.61
C GLU A 193 -24.90 19.50 -1.61
N GLN A 194 -25.91 19.00 -2.29
CA GLN A 194 -26.20 17.57 -2.35
C GLN A 194 -25.21 16.80 -3.24
N LEU A 195 -24.63 17.46 -4.25
CA LEU A 195 -23.57 16.87 -5.06
C LEU A 195 -22.36 16.52 -4.19
N VAL A 196 -22.03 17.39 -3.23
CA VAL A 196 -20.90 17.17 -2.33
C VAL A 196 -21.25 16.22 -1.21
N GLN A 197 -22.46 16.26 -0.65
CA GLN A 197 -22.92 15.27 0.33
C GLN A 197 -22.82 13.83 -0.24
N THR A 198 -23.04 13.67 -1.54
CA THR A 198 -22.83 12.37 -2.20
C THR A 198 -21.36 11.93 -2.13
N LEU A 199 -20.41 12.86 -2.20
CA LEU A 199 -18.98 12.57 -2.05
C LEU A 199 -18.59 12.30 -0.59
N ASP A 200 -19.15 13.05 0.35
CA ASP A 200 -18.88 12.90 1.79
C ASP A 200 -19.41 11.58 2.35
N ASN A 201 -20.51 11.04 1.79
CA ASN A 201 -21.06 9.74 2.16
C ASN A 201 -20.21 8.56 1.67
N LEU A 202 -19.23 8.79 0.81
CA LEU A 202 -18.30 7.77 0.35
C LEU A 202 -17.10 7.73 1.32
N GLU A 203 -17.18 6.88 2.34
CA GLU A 203 -16.12 6.73 3.34
C GLU A 203 -14.74 6.58 2.71
N ILE A 204 -13.78 7.39 3.18
CA ILE A 204 -12.37 7.26 2.83
C ILE A 204 -11.68 6.52 3.99
N LYS A 205 -11.27 5.27 3.76
CA LYS A 205 -10.52 4.52 4.76
C LYS A 205 -9.27 5.29 5.20
N GLY A 206 -9.19 5.58 6.50
CA GLY A 206 -8.01 6.21 7.09
C GLY A 206 -7.99 7.74 7.08
N ILE A 207 -9.07 8.39 6.61
CA ILE A 207 -9.24 9.84 6.61
C ILE A 207 -10.58 10.15 7.28
N LYS A 208 -10.56 10.81 8.43
CA LYS A 208 -11.77 11.00 9.26
C LYS A 208 -12.40 12.39 9.14
N ASP A 209 -11.58 13.42 9.02
CA ASP A 209 -12.02 14.83 9.09
C ASP A 209 -11.72 15.60 7.79
N SER A 210 -11.62 14.89 6.67
CA SER A 210 -11.40 15.50 5.37
C SER A 210 -12.59 16.36 4.94
N SER A 211 -12.32 17.35 4.12
CA SER A 211 -13.33 18.19 3.51
C SER A 211 -13.03 18.46 2.05
N TYR A 212 -14.09 18.53 1.25
CA TYR A 212 -13.94 18.91 -0.14
C TYR A 212 -14.04 20.44 -0.29
N THR A 213 -13.35 20.97 -1.26
CA THR A 213 -13.46 22.33 -1.74
C THR A 213 -13.44 22.29 -3.26
N MET A 214 -14.33 23.02 -3.92
CA MET A 214 -14.34 23.14 -5.37
C MET A 214 -14.29 24.60 -5.78
N ILE A 215 -13.52 24.92 -6.80
CA ILE A 215 -13.24 26.31 -7.24
C ILE A 215 -13.36 26.40 -8.75
N ASN A 216 -13.96 27.50 -9.21
CA ASN A 216 -13.94 27.88 -10.60
C ASN A 216 -12.65 28.65 -10.92
N VAL A 217 -11.87 28.13 -11.86
CA VAL A 217 -10.57 28.69 -12.25
C VAL A 217 -10.72 30.05 -12.96
N ASN A 218 -11.86 30.31 -13.66
CA ASN A 218 -12.06 31.53 -14.45
C ASN A 218 -12.21 32.76 -13.57
N ASP A 219 -12.91 32.65 -12.43
CA ASP A 219 -13.22 33.78 -11.55
C ASP A 219 -12.67 33.59 -10.12
N ASN A 220 -11.98 32.48 -9.87
CA ASN A 220 -11.40 32.09 -8.58
C ASN A 220 -12.43 32.00 -7.44
N LYS A 221 -13.72 31.79 -7.73
CA LYS A 221 -14.75 31.68 -6.71
C LYS A 221 -14.92 30.24 -6.25
N TYR A 222 -15.25 30.11 -4.96
CA TYR A 222 -15.65 28.83 -4.40
C TYR A 222 -16.99 28.38 -4.99
N ILE A 223 -16.98 27.23 -5.60
CA ILE A 223 -18.15 26.48 -6.04
C ILE A 223 -18.75 25.73 -4.84
N PHE A 224 -17.86 25.13 -4.05
CA PHE A 224 -18.18 24.45 -2.83
C PHE A 224 -17.07 24.68 -1.79
N ASN A 225 -17.47 24.80 -0.53
CA ASN A 225 -16.56 24.92 0.59
C ASN A 225 -17.23 24.34 1.84
N LYS A 226 -16.44 23.76 2.77
CA LYS A 226 -16.93 23.28 4.07
C LYS A 226 -17.65 24.39 4.84
N ASP A 227 -17.20 25.63 4.72
CA ASP A 227 -17.87 26.81 5.21
C ASP A 227 -18.82 27.36 4.11
N PRO A 228 -20.15 27.23 4.27
CA PRO A 228 -21.12 27.70 3.29
C PRO A 228 -21.00 29.19 2.99
N ASP A 229 -20.56 29.99 3.97
CA ASP A 229 -20.41 31.43 3.80
C ASP A 229 -19.30 31.83 2.82
N GLN A 230 -18.39 30.91 2.49
CA GLN A 230 -17.34 31.15 1.48
C GLN A 230 -17.83 30.90 0.05
N VAL A 231 -18.90 30.16 -0.15
CA VAL A 231 -19.37 29.79 -1.48
C VAL A 231 -19.79 31.05 -2.26
N GLY A 232 -19.36 31.16 -3.50
CA GLY A 232 -19.53 32.35 -4.36
C GLY A 232 -18.53 33.47 -4.09
N LYS A 233 -17.74 33.41 -2.99
CA LYS A 233 -16.68 34.40 -2.74
C LYS A 233 -15.38 34.00 -3.43
N VAL A 234 -14.54 35.00 -3.73
CA VAL A 234 -13.21 34.78 -4.32
C VAL A 234 -12.27 34.15 -3.27
N ALA A 235 -11.54 33.11 -3.67
CA ALA A 235 -10.55 32.48 -2.83
C ALA A 235 -9.44 33.45 -2.40
N THR A 236 -9.07 33.40 -1.11
CA THR A 236 -8.01 34.27 -0.55
C THR A 236 -6.69 33.53 -0.34
N ASN A 237 -6.69 32.20 -0.46
CA ASN A 237 -5.50 31.38 -0.29
C ASN A 237 -4.54 31.58 -1.47
N LYS A 238 -3.31 32.03 -1.17
CA LYS A 238 -2.29 32.32 -2.19
C LYS A 238 -1.91 31.12 -3.05
N ASN A 239 -1.91 29.90 -2.48
CA ASN A 239 -1.60 28.68 -3.24
C ASN A 239 -2.71 28.36 -4.23
N ILE A 240 -3.96 28.50 -3.81
CA ILE A 240 -5.13 28.31 -4.69
C ILE A 240 -5.08 29.31 -5.85
N LEU A 241 -4.90 30.59 -5.55
CA LEU A 241 -4.81 31.64 -6.57
C LEU A 241 -3.63 31.42 -7.54
N LYS A 242 -2.52 30.88 -7.05
CA LYS A 242 -1.38 30.52 -7.89
C LYS A 242 -1.76 29.40 -8.86
N ILE A 243 -2.36 28.32 -8.36
CA ILE A 243 -2.79 27.16 -9.16
C ILE A 243 -3.82 27.61 -10.21
N CYS A 244 -4.83 28.39 -9.82
CA CYS A 244 -5.81 28.91 -10.77
C CYS A 244 -5.15 29.74 -11.90
N ARG A 245 -4.18 30.59 -11.56
CA ARG A 245 -3.43 31.38 -12.55
C ARG A 245 -2.61 30.51 -13.50
N GLU A 246 -1.94 29.50 -12.98
CA GLU A 246 -1.15 28.56 -13.78
C GLU A 246 -2.02 27.76 -14.75
N LEU A 247 -3.20 27.32 -14.31
CA LEU A 247 -4.16 26.60 -15.14
C LEU A 247 -4.87 27.49 -16.17
N SER A 248 -5.13 28.77 -15.83
CA SER A 248 -5.75 29.72 -16.77
C SER A 248 -4.79 30.20 -17.88
N SER A 249 -3.48 30.10 -17.68
CA SER A 249 -2.49 30.70 -18.59
C SER A 249 -2.06 29.82 -19.76
N GLU A 250 -2.74 28.69 -20.04
CA GLU A 250 -2.39 27.67 -21.07
C GLU A 250 -0.93 27.18 -21.02
N LYS A 251 -0.12 27.66 -20.08
CA LYS A 251 1.27 27.26 -19.88
C LYS A 251 1.34 26.13 -18.86
N ASN A 252 1.20 24.89 -19.32
CA ASN A 252 1.61 23.66 -18.59
C ASN A 252 1.33 23.66 -17.08
N GLY A 253 0.18 24.15 -16.64
CA GLY A 253 -0.27 23.98 -15.26
C GLY A 253 -0.47 22.50 -15.00
N ASN A 254 0.07 21.98 -13.88
CA ASN A 254 -0.17 20.62 -13.48
C ASN A 254 -1.68 20.46 -13.21
N THR A 255 -2.30 19.50 -13.88
CA THR A 255 -3.73 19.19 -13.72
C THR A 255 -4.05 18.52 -12.38
N GLU A 256 -3.04 18.08 -11.66
CA GLU A 256 -3.16 17.49 -10.33
C GLU A 256 -1.93 17.83 -9.48
N GLY A 257 -2.06 17.73 -8.18
CA GLY A 257 -0.96 17.94 -7.25
C GLY A 257 -1.40 18.22 -5.83
N SER A 258 -0.43 18.61 -5.02
CA SER A 258 -0.66 18.88 -3.61
C SER A 258 0.08 20.14 -3.13
N PHE A 259 -0.47 20.79 -2.10
CA PHE A 259 0.18 21.87 -1.40
C PHE A 259 -0.16 21.84 0.10
N GLN A 260 0.66 22.53 0.89
CA GLN A 260 0.41 22.69 2.31
C GLN A 260 0.11 24.16 2.61
N TYR A 261 -0.81 24.37 3.53
CA TYR A 261 -1.08 25.71 4.05
C TYR A 261 -1.34 25.66 5.56
N LYS A 262 -1.26 26.81 6.19
CA LYS A 262 -1.61 27.00 7.58
C LYS A 262 -2.85 27.86 7.66
N ASP A 263 -3.87 27.35 8.32
CA ASP A 263 -5.05 28.15 8.64
C ASP A 263 -4.66 29.30 9.58
N LYS A 264 -5.16 30.49 9.30
CA LYS A 264 -4.76 31.70 10.02
C LYS A 264 -5.45 31.84 11.37
N GLU A 265 -6.66 31.29 11.51
CA GLU A 265 -7.48 31.43 12.71
C GLU A 265 -7.15 30.34 13.71
N THR A 266 -7.14 29.09 13.26
CA THR A 266 -6.87 27.91 14.11
C THR A 266 -5.39 27.60 14.28
N GLY A 267 -4.55 28.08 13.36
CA GLY A 267 -3.12 27.72 13.33
C GLY A 267 -2.84 26.30 12.84
N THR A 268 -3.87 25.54 12.47
CA THR A 268 -3.78 24.16 12.02
C THR A 268 -3.13 24.09 10.64
N LYS A 269 -2.29 23.08 10.44
CA LYS A 269 -1.64 22.83 9.15
C LYS A 269 -2.46 21.83 8.37
N TYR A 270 -2.81 22.20 7.14
CA TYR A 270 -3.55 21.37 6.21
C TYR A 270 -2.69 20.94 5.03
N ILE A 271 -3.06 19.81 4.45
CA ILE A 271 -2.62 19.32 3.16
C ILE A 271 -3.83 19.34 2.26
N SER A 272 -3.69 19.99 1.11
CA SER A 272 -4.70 20.00 0.05
C SER A 272 -4.16 19.23 -1.14
N ILE A 273 -4.93 18.30 -1.62
CA ILE A 273 -4.71 17.59 -2.87
C ILE A 273 -5.72 18.10 -3.87
N TYR A 274 -5.32 18.35 -5.13
CA TYR A 274 -6.23 18.88 -6.12
C TYR A 274 -6.23 18.09 -7.42
N SER A 275 -7.38 18.12 -8.09
CA SER A 275 -7.60 17.59 -9.43
C SER A 275 -8.39 18.61 -10.26
N TYR A 276 -7.89 18.89 -11.47
CA TYR A 276 -8.46 19.86 -12.38
C TYR A 276 -9.34 19.21 -13.44
N MET A 277 -10.57 19.65 -13.51
CA MET A 277 -11.56 19.24 -14.51
C MET A 277 -11.55 20.28 -15.65
N SER A 278 -10.70 20.06 -16.64
CA SER A 278 -10.42 21.05 -17.71
C SER A 278 -11.66 21.43 -18.52
N LYS A 279 -12.59 20.49 -18.74
CA LYS A 279 -13.83 20.75 -19.49
C LYS A 279 -14.67 21.87 -18.88
N TYR A 280 -14.67 21.98 -17.55
CA TYR A 280 -15.48 22.94 -16.81
C TYR A 280 -14.66 24.09 -16.21
N ASN A 281 -13.33 24.04 -16.30
CA ASN A 281 -12.42 24.93 -15.59
C ASN A 281 -12.64 24.91 -14.08
N TRP A 282 -12.87 23.71 -13.51
CA TRP A 282 -13.07 23.52 -12.08
C TRP A 282 -11.91 22.75 -11.46
N ILE A 283 -11.58 23.10 -10.25
CA ILE A 283 -10.62 22.36 -9.41
C ILE A 283 -11.40 21.75 -8.25
N LEU A 284 -11.33 20.43 -8.09
CA LEU A 284 -11.74 19.77 -6.86
C LEU A 284 -10.53 19.61 -5.96
N MET A 285 -10.68 19.93 -4.68
CA MET A 285 -9.66 19.80 -3.66
C MET A 285 -10.18 18.92 -2.53
N LEU A 286 -9.35 17.99 -2.06
CA LEU A 286 -9.51 17.24 -0.82
C LEU A 286 -8.55 17.81 0.21
N ASN A 287 -9.10 18.34 1.31
CA ASN A 287 -8.34 18.97 2.38
C ASN A 287 -8.39 18.11 3.63
N ASP A 288 -7.26 17.91 4.28
CA ASP A 288 -7.19 17.25 5.58
C ASP A 288 -6.05 17.82 6.42
N THR A 289 -6.08 17.58 7.72
CA THR A 289 -5.02 18.03 8.61
C THR A 289 -3.73 17.26 8.35
N LYS A 290 -2.61 17.97 8.45
CA LYS A 290 -1.28 17.34 8.26
C LYS A 290 -1.03 16.21 9.24
N GLU A 291 -1.56 16.34 10.45
CA GLU A 291 -1.47 15.34 11.50
C GLU A 291 -2.18 14.05 11.08
N GLU A 292 -3.36 14.14 10.51
CA GLU A 292 -4.17 13.00 10.11
C GLU A 292 -3.62 12.33 8.85
N VAL A 293 -3.31 13.09 7.81
CA VAL A 293 -2.69 12.58 6.58
C VAL A 293 -1.41 11.79 6.89
N TYR A 294 -0.64 12.23 7.89
CA TYR A 294 0.60 11.57 8.29
C TYR A 294 0.49 10.72 9.57
N ALA A 295 -0.73 10.46 10.07
CA ALA A 295 -0.96 9.69 11.29
C ALA A 295 -0.30 8.31 11.23
N LEU A 296 -0.43 7.60 10.12
CA LEU A 296 0.22 6.30 9.90
C LEU A 296 1.75 6.42 9.97
N SER A 297 2.33 7.46 9.35
CA SER A 297 3.78 7.70 9.43
C SER A 297 4.24 8.04 10.85
N HIS A 298 3.42 8.72 11.66
CA HIS A 298 3.70 8.99 13.08
C HIS A 298 3.64 7.71 13.90
N THR A 299 2.60 6.92 13.72
CA THR A 299 2.42 5.63 14.40
C THR A 299 3.56 4.67 14.07
N MET A 300 3.95 4.56 12.80
CA MET A 300 5.08 3.75 12.37
C MET A 300 6.40 4.19 13.01
N ARG A 301 6.64 5.51 13.13
CA ARG A 301 7.84 6.00 13.83
C ARG A 301 7.86 5.61 15.30
N TRP A 302 6.72 5.62 15.98
CA TRP A 302 6.62 5.18 17.36
C TRP A 302 6.93 3.69 17.50
N TYR A 303 6.37 2.83 16.65
CA TYR A 303 6.70 1.40 16.64
C TYR A 303 8.17 1.15 16.34
N MET A 304 8.75 1.88 15.40
CA MET A 304 10.17 1.76 15.09
C MET A 304 11.05 2.24 16.25
N ALA A 305 10.66 3.28 16.97
CA ALA A 305 11.35 3.73 18.18
C ALA A 305 11.28 2.68 19.29
N LEU A 306 10.11 2.10 19.53
CA LEU A 306 9.94 0.99 20.48
C LEU A 306 10.77 -0.22 20.09
N PHE A 307 10.79 -0.56 18.79
CA PHE A 307 11.62 -1.64 18.26
C PHE A 307 13.11 -1.38 18.47
N ALA A 308 13.58 -0.15 18.22
CA ALA A 308 14.97 0.25 18.48
C ALA A 308 15.32 0.14 19.98
N ILE A 309 14.42 0.58 20.87
CA ILE A 309 14.58 0.44 22.33
C ILE A 309 14.65 -1.05 22.70
N ALA A 310 13.77 -1.87 22.15
CA ALA A 310 13.77 -3.31 22.41
C ALA A 310 15.10 -3.97 21.98
N ILE A 311 15.65 -3.59 20.83
CA ILE A 311 16.98 -4.04 20.38
C ILE A 311 18.05 -3.68 21.39
N VAL A 312 18.07 -2.42 21.87
CA VAL A 312 19.06 -1.97 22.88
C VAL A 312 18.92 -2.79 24.16
N VAL A 313 17.69 -2.96 24.66
CA VAL A 313 17.43 -3.75 25.88
C VAL A 313 17.87 -5.18 25.70
N LEU A 314 17.50 -5.83 24.57
CA LEU A 314 17.92 -7.21 24.29
C LEU A 314 19.44 -7.34 24.18
N THR A 315 20.11 -6.36 23.56
CA THR A 315 21.58 -6.36 23.47
C THR A 315 22.22 -6.24 24.85
N LEU A 316 21.67 -5.37 25.73
CA LEU A 316 22.14 -5.24 27.10
C LEU A 316 21.91 -6.51 27.92
N ILE A 317 20.73 -7.15 27.77
CA ILE A 317 20.44 -8.45 28.41
C ILE A 317 21.42 -9.50 27.91
N PHE A 318 21.64 -9.55 26.60
CA PHE A 318 22.58 -10.50 26.00
C PHE A 318 24.02 -10.27 26.50
N ALA A 319 24.46 -9.00 26.54
CA ALA A 319 25.76 -8.64 27.08
C ALA A 319 25.88 -9.03 28.57
N TYR A 320 24.83 -8.78 29.36
CA TYR A 320 24.78 -9.19 30.77
C TYR A 320 24.85 -10.73 30.92
N LEU A 321 24.06 -11.45 30.15
CA LEU A 321 24.04 -12.92 30.18
C LEU A 321 25.38 -13.48 29.73
N ASN A 322 25.98 -12.95 28.65
CA ASN A 322 27.32 -13.36 28.22
C ASN A 322 28.39 -13.10 29.30
N ASN A 323 28.40 -11.92 29.92
CA ASN A 323 29.32 -11.65 31.03
C ASN A 323 29.10 -12.59 32.22
N LYS A 324 27.85 -12.89 32.53
CA LYS A 324 27.50 -13.88 33.58
C LYS A 324 27.98 -15.28 33.22
N GLN A 325 27.76 -15.65 31.95
CA GLN A 325 28.19 -16.96 31.43
C GLN A 325 29.71 -17.06 31.36
N GLU A 326 30.42 -16.04 30.94
CA GLU A 326 31.86 -16.00 30.90
C GLU A 326 32.46 -16.15 32.31
N LYS A 327 31.91 -15.43 33.31
CA LYS A 327 32.29 -15.61 34.72
C LYS A 327 31.96 -17.01 35.24
N ALA A 328 30.82 -17.58 34.84
CA ALA A 328 30.44 -18.94 35.21
C ALA A 328 31.38 -19.96 34.57
N ASN A 329 31.73 -19.78 33.28
CA ASN A 329 32.65 -20.63 32.55
C ASN A 329 34.08 -20.59 33.13
N GLN A 330 34.57 -19.38 33.51
CA GLN A 330 35.85 -19.21 34.17
C GLN A 330 35.87 -19.91 35.53
N LYS A 331 34.79 -19.79 36.31
CA LYS A 331 34.63 -20.49 37.59
C LYS A 331 34.53 -22.01 37.39
N LEU A 332 33.82 -22.42 36.33
CA LEU A 332 33.68 -23.82 35.94
C LEU A 332 35.02 -24.38 35.48
N ALA A 333 35.76 -23.69 34.60
CA ALA A 333 37.11 -24.09 34.17
C ALA A 333 38.08 -24.23 35.33
N SER A 334 38.05 -23.32 36.31
CA SER A 334 38.87 -23.43 37.52
C SER A 334 38.47 -24.61 38.40
N THR A 335 37.20 -25.00 38.40
CA THR A 335 36.68 -26.14 39.14
C THR A 335 37.02 -27.48 38.44
N ILE A 336 37.01 -27.49 37.10
CA ILE A 336 37.31 -28.66 36.25
C ILE A 336 38.79 -29.01 36.29
N ILE A 337 39.67 -28.01 36.34
CA ILE A 337 41.11 -28.27 36.55
C ILE A 337 41.31 -29.03 37.86
N LYS A 338 40.39 -28.90 38.81
CA LYS A 338 40.41 -29.63 40.09
C LYS A 338 39.75 -31.02 40.06
N ASN A 339 38.94 -31.34 39.04
CA ASN A 339 38.18 -32.60 39.04
C ASN A 339 38.14 -33.29 37.66
N ASN A 340 39.00 -34.26 37.41
CA ASN A 340 39.11 -35.00 36.15
C ASN A 340 37.84 -35.79 35.74
N LYS A 341 36.84 -35.90 36.61
CA LYS A 341 35.56 -36.59 36.30
C LYS A 341 34.55 -35.76 35.50
N THR A 342 34.76 -34.44 35.39
CA THR A 342 33.79 -33.54 34.76
C THR A 342 34.09 -33.28 33.26
N LYS A 343 35.18 -33.85 32.74
CA LYS A 343 35.67 -33.64 31.38
C LYS A 343 34.69 -34.07 30.29
N GLU A 344 34.01 -35.20 30.48
CA GLU A 344 33.06 -35.74 29.51
C GLU A 344 31.76 -34.95 29.43
N SER A 345 31.24 -34.53 30.58
CA SER A 345 30.00 -33.71 30.61
C SER A 345 30.18 -32.33 29.98
N LEU A 346 31.38 -31.78 30.11
CA LEU A 346 31.71 -30.47 29.55
C LEU A 346 31.85 -30.54 28.03
N TYR A 347 32.47 -31.61 27.54
CA TYR A 347 32.64 -31.81 26.09
C TYR A 347 31.28 -31.84 25.40
N THR A 348 30.29 -32.52 25.99
CA THR A 348 28.94 -32.62 25.46
C THR A 348 28.24 -31.22 25.40
N ALA A 349 28.39 -30.40 26.44
CA ALA A 349 27.76 -29.11 26.51
C ALA A 349 28.33 -28.05 25.51
N MET A 350 29.63 -28.20 25.16
CA MET A 350 30.30 -27.29 24.22
C MET A 350 30.01 -27.63 22.76
N PHE A 351 29.70 -28.88 22.44
CA PHE A 351 29.68 -29.39 21.07
C PHE A 351 28.32 -29.88 20.59
N LYS A 352 27.30 -29.80 21.46
CA LYS A 352 25.93 -30.15 21.10
C LYS A 352 25.03 -28.90 20.94
N ASP A 353 24.04 -29.01 20.08
CA ASP A 353 22.93 -28.07 20.01
C ASP A 353 21.93 -28.38 21.13
N VAL A 354 21.60 -27.37 21.93
CA VAL A 354 20.78 -27.54 23.15
C VAL A 354 19.37 -28.03 22.87
N LEU A 355 18.79 -27.62 21.74
CA LEU A 355 17.43 -27.98 21.38
C LEU A 355 17.34 -29.36 20.75
N THR A 356 18.26 -29.66 19.85
CA THR A 356 18.17 -30.85 19.00
C THR A 356 19.14 -31.98 19.42
N ASP A 357 20.01 -31.73 20.38
CA ASP A 357 21.05 -32.67 20.88
C ASP A 357 22.01 -33.22 19.81
N VAL A 358 21.99 -32.70 18.60
CA VAL A 358 22.99 -33.00 17.58
C VAL A 358 24.22 -32.10 17.77
N ASN A 359 25.29 -32.43 17.06
CA ASN A 359 26.47 -31.57 17.09
C ASN A 359 26.15 -30.17 16.56
N ASN A 360 26.73 -29.17 17.16
CA ASN A 360 26.54 -27.78 16.72
C ASN A 360 27.58 -27.39 15.65
N ARG A 361 27.52 -26.13 15.19
CA ARG A 361 28.46 -25.59 14.22
C ARG A 361 29.92 -25.63 14.70
N ILE A 362 30.16 -25.46 16.01
CA ILE A 362 31.51 -25.50 16.57
C ILE A 362 32.06 -26.91 16.44
N SER A 363 31.25 -27.91 16.74
CA SER A 363 31.62 -29.32 16.55
C SER A 363 31.95 -29.64 15.09
N PHE A 364 31.18 -29.09 14.13
CA PHE A 364 31.47 -29.22 12.71
C PHE A 364 32.84 -28.63 12.35
N SER A 365 33.10 -27.38 12.79
CA SER A 365 34.39 -26.71 12.54
C SER A 365 35.55 -27.52 13.13
N MET A 366 35.43 -28.00 14.36
CA MET A 366 36.50 -28.82 14.99
C MET A 366 36.72 -30.14 14.28
N ASP A 367 35.66 -30.84 13.87
CA ASP A 367 35.81 -32.11 13.17
C ASP A 367 36.45 -31.95 11.77
N PHE A 368 36.37 -30.75 11.15
CA PHE A 368 36.81 -30.54 9.77
C PHE A 368 37.85 -29.41 9.54
N GLU A 369 38.16 -28.58 10.54
CA GLU A 369 39.18 -27.53 10.41
C GLU A 369 40.59 -28.00 10.82
N GLU A 370 40.69 -28.99 11.69
CA GLU A 370 41.99 -29.48 12.23
C GLU A 370 42.55 -30.73 11.50
N VAL A 371 41.83 -31.29 10.53
CA VAL A 371 42.28 -32.51 9.82
C VAL A 371 43.33 -32.13 8.77
N ASN A 372 44.60 -32.23 9.15
CA ASN A 372 45.74 -31.89 8.27
C ASN A 372 46.12 -33.00 7.25
N SER A 373 45.48 -34.15 7.27
CA SER A 373 45.74 -35.25 6.35
C SER A 373 44.53 -35.56 5.49
N PRO A 374 44.70 -35.85 4.19
CA PRO A 374 43.57 -36.26 3.36
C PRO A 374 42.99 -37.58 3.91
N PRO A 375 41.68 -37.70 3.93
CA PRO A 375 41.03 -38.93 4.43
C PRO A 375 41.31 -40.12 3.49
N SER A 376 41.34 -41.31 4.02
CA SER A 376 41.52 -42.57 3.25
C SER A 376 40.34 -42.86 2.31
N ASN A 377 39.16 -42.33 2.62
CA ASN A 377 37.93 -42.39 1.83
C ASN A 377 37.31 -41.02 1.74
N PRO A 378 36.56 -40.71 0.66
CA PRO A 378 35.90 -39.41 0.51
C PRO A 378 34.85 -39.20 1.59
N TYR A 379 34.65 -37.91 1.92
CA TYR A 379 33.51 -37.46 2.71
C TYR A 379 32.37 -37.05 1.79
N TYR A 380 31.17 -37.42 2.22
CA TYR A 380 29.91 -36.91 1.68
C TYR A 380 29.22 -36.06 2.72
N PHE A 381 28.75 -34.89 2.32
CA PHE A 381 28.02 -33.97 3.14
C PHE A 381 26.63 -33.77 2.56
N VAL A 382 25.61 -34.03 3.35
CA VAL A 382 24.20 -33.80 2.98
C VAL A 382 23.66 -32.67 3.83
N MET A 383 23.20 -31.61 3.21
CA MET A 383 22.58 -30.47 3.91
C MET A 383 21.08 -30.48 3.70
N PHE A 384 20.33 -30.27 4.78
CA PHE A 384 18.91 -29.91 4.75
C PHE A 384 18.73 -28.57 5.42
N ASN A 385 17.97 -27.70 4.76
CA ASN A 385 17.56 -26.39 5.27
C ASN A 385 16.04 -26.29 5.24
N ILE A 386 15.44 -25.79 6.32
CA ILE A 386 14.00 -25.59 6.42
C ILE A 386 13.65 -24.31 5.68
N ALA A 387 12.89 -24.43 4.59
CA ALA A 387 12.51 -23.26 3.80
C ALA A 387 11.57 -22.35 4.59
N ASN A 388 11.88 -21.05 4.55
CA ASN A 388 11.05 -19.99 5.18
C ASN A 388 10.78 -20.24 6.69
N PHE A 389 11.79 -20.69 7.43
CA PHE A 389 11.66 -21.02 8.85
C PHE A 389 11.16 -19.86 9.71
N SER A 390 11.57 -18.63 9.37
CA SER A 390 11.06 -17.41 10.00
C SER A 390 9.54 -17.25 9.83
N ASP A 391 9.03 -17.55 8.65
CA ASP A 391 7.58 -17.48 8.36
C ASP A 391 6.80 -18.55 9.10
N ILE A 392 7.41 -19.75 9.25
CA ILE A 392 6.83 -20.84 10.05
C ILE A 392 6.67 -20.39 11.50
N ASN A 393 7.73 -19.82 12.10
CA ASN A 393 7.69 -19.29 13.45
C ASN A 393 6.66 -18.15 13.59
N SER A 394 6.59 -17.26 12.61
CA SER A 394 5.63 -16.15 12.61
C SER A 394 4.19 -16.63 12.50
N ARG A 395 3.96 -17.70 11.75
CA ARG A 395 2.61 -18.20 11.46
C ARG A 395 2.08 -19.17 12.50
N TYR A 396 2.94 -20.05 13.03
CA TYR A 396 2.55 -21.17 13.87
C TYR A 396 3.11 -21.08 15.29
N GLY A 397 3.94 -20.08 15.57
CA GLY A 397 4.63 -19.92 16.84
C GLY A 397 5.97 -20.65 16.93
N ASN A 398 6.84 -20.18 17.84
CA ASN A 398 8.17 -20.76 18.06
C ASN A 398 8.11 -22.22 18.52
N ASP A 399 7.08 -22.60 19.28
CA ASP A 399 6.92 -24.00 19.74
C ASP A 399 6.80 -24.99 18.57
N ILE A 400 6.13 -24.58 17.48
CA ILE A 400 6.05 -25.41 16.27
C ILE A 400 7.38 -25.40 15.52
N GLY A 401 8.09 -24.27 15.49
CA GLY A 401 9.43 -24.19 14.93
C GLY A 401 10.41 -25.10 15.68
N ASP A 402 10.44 -25.05 17.00
CA ASP A 402 11.26 -25.90 17.84
C ASP A 402 10.90 -27.38 17.65
N TRP A 403 9.62 -27.71 17.64
CA TRP A 403 9.13 -29.05 17.32
C TRP A 403 9.62 -29.52 15.94
N LEU A 404 9.57 -28.66 14.93
CA LEU A 404 10.01 -28.98 13.57
C LEU A 404 11.51 -29.24 13.52
N LEU A 405 12.32 -28.47 14.22
CA LEU A 405 13.77 -28.66 14.31
C LEU A 405 14.12 -30.02 14.90
N VAL A 406 13.50 -30.42 16.04
CA VAL A 406 13.69 -31.71 16.67
C VAL A 406 13.21 -32.83 15.73
N ARG A 407 12.02 -32.65 15.13
CA ARG A 407 11.44 -33.63 14.19
C ARG A 407 12.32 -33.85 12.96
N THR A 408 12.97 -32.78 12.47
CA THR A 408 13.93 -32.87 11.36
C THR A 408 15.08 -33.79 11.69
N VAL A 409 15.66 -33.64 12.87
CA VAL A 409 16.75 -34.54 13.34
C VAL A 409 16.28 -35.98 13.46
N ASP A 410 15.09 -36.22 13.99
CA ASP A 410 14.53 -37.59 14.11
C ASP A 410 14.41 -38.26 12.74
N ILE A 411 13.93 -37.56 11.74
CA ILE A 411 13.77 -38.09 10.38
C ILE A 411 15.14 -38.35 9.75
N ILE A 412 16.09 -37.42 9.89
CA ILE A 412 17.46 -37.58 9.40
C ILE A 412 18.12 -38.81 10.02
N ASN A 413 18.02 -39.02 11.35
CA ASN A 413 18.57 -40.15 12.07
C ASN A 413 17.99 -41.51 11.62
N GLN A 414 16.73 -41.55 11.19
CA GLN A 414 16.10 -42.77 10.69
C GLN A 414 16.71 -43.25 9.36
N VAL A 415 17.11 -42.29 8.51
CA VAL A 415 17.69 -42.57 7.19
C VAL A 415 19.21 -42.71 7.27
N PHE A 416 19.89 -41.77 7.89
CA PHE A 416 21.34 -41.70 8.00
C PHE A 416 21.83 -42.31 9.33
N LYS A 417 21.65 -43.61 9.49
CA LYS A 417 22.05 -44.30 10.72
C LYS A 417 23.56 -44.23 10.93
N ASN A 418 23.97 -43.95 12.16
CA ASN A 418 25.37 -43.87 12.59
C ASN A 418 26.20 -42.78 11.90
N CYS A 419 25.55 -41.75 11.31
CA CYS A 419 26.22 -40.60 10.75
C CYS A 419 26.26 -39.45 11.78
N LYS A 420 27.28 -38.60 11.69
CA LYS A 420 27.33 -37.41 12.51
C LYS A 420 26.41 -36.33 11.90
N ILE A 421 25.51 -35.82 12.72
CA ILE A 421 24.62 -34.72 12.35
C ILE A 421 25.07 -33.46 13.07
N TYR A 422 25.07 -32.34 12.36
CA TYR A 422 25.43 -31.02 12.85
C TYR A 422 24.31 -30.03 12.55
N ARG A 423 23.94 -29.23 13.55
CA ARG A 423 23.11 -28.03 13.30
C ARG A 423 24.04 -26.85 13.08
N THR A 424 24.18 -26.39 11.82
CA THR A 424 25.18 -25.38 11.43
C THR A 424 24.60 -23.98 11.35
N GLY A 425 23.27 -23.85 11.39
CA GLY A 425 22.51 -22.61 11.40
C GLY A 425 21.23 -22.74 12.22
N SER A 426 20.35 -21.72 12.14
CA SER A 426 19.06 -21.73 12.82
C SER A 426 18.16 -22.87 12.36
N ASP A 427 18.19 -23.13 11.07
CA ASP A 427 17.30 -23.99 10.29
C ASP A 427 18.08 -24.95 9.37
N GLU A 428 19.42 -25.09 9.61
CA GLU A 428 20.35 -25.82 8.76
C GLU A 428 20.90 -27.02 9.47
N PHE A 429 20.78 -28.18 8.84
CA PHE A 429 21.32 -29.44 9.32
C PHE A 429 22.28 -30.03 8.27
N VAL A 430 23.47 -30.44 8.71
CA VAL A 430 24.48 -31.08 7.86
C VAL A 430 24.77 -32.44 8.42
N ILE A 431 24.68 -33.45 7.56
CA ILE A 431 25.11 -34.83 7.82
C ILE A 431 26.47 -34.99 7.15
N ALA A 432 27.47 -35.48 7.90
CA ALA A 432 28.78 -35.79 7.38
C ALA A 432 29.07 -37.29 7.53
N MET A 433 29.49 -37.91 6.44
CA MET A 433 29.85 -39.35 6.42
C MET A 433 31.07 -39.59 5.57
N GLN A 434 31.97 -40.44 6.08
CA GLN A 434 33.08 -40.96 5.31
C GLN A 434 32.67 -42.30 4.70
N VAL A 435 32.79 -42.42 3.37
CA VAL A 435 32.23 -43.56 2.61
C VAL A 435 33.29 -44.24 1.79
N ASN A 436 33.42 -45.57 1.98
CA ASN A 436 34.16 -46.39 1.05
C ASN A 436 33.31 -46.62 -0.22
N GLU A 437 33.68 -46.00 -1.33
CA GLU A 437 32.90 -46.04 -2.59
C GLU A 437 32.87 -47.45 -3.23
N LYS A 438 33.63 -48.42 -2.71
CA LYS A 438 33.52 -49.83 -3.12
C LYS A 438 32.31 -50.51 -2.48
N ASP A 439 31.94 -50.06 -1.27
CA ASP A 439 30.87 -50.68 -0.47
C ASP A 439 29.54 -49.94 -0.65
N ARG A 440 29.60 -48.64 -0.89
CA ARG A 440 28.43 -47.74 -1.05
C ARG A 440 28.71 -46.67 -2.11
N LYS A 441 27.91 -46.66 -3.14
CA LYS A 441 28.08 -45.75 -4.28
C LYS A 441 27.50 -44.36 -4.01
N GLN A 442 27.93 -43.37 -4.76
CA GLN A 442 27.39 -42.02 -4.73
C GLN A 442 25.84 -41.98 -4.90
N ASN A 443 25.30 -42.80 -5.80
CA ASN A 443 23.86 -42.83 -6.05
C ASN A 443 23.08 -43.29 -4.82
N ASP A 444 23.61 -44.23 -4.02
CA ASP A 444 22.95 -44.70 -2.79
C ASP A 444 22.82 -43.56 -1.77
N ILE A 445 23.79 -42.64 -1.73
CA ILE A 445 23.77 -41.47 -0.84
C ILE A 445 22.77 -40.44 -1.31
N ILE A 446 22.67 -40.24 -2.63
CA ILE A 446 21.66 -39.34 -3.24
C ILE A 446 20.25 -39.89 -3.03
N GLU A 447 20.07 -41.24 -3.14
CA GLU A 447 18.80 -41.91 -2.86
C GLU A 447 18.40 -41.77 -1.40
N ASP A 448 19.33 -41.96 -0.46
CA ASP A 448 19.06 -41.73 0.97
C ASP A 448 18.70 -40.24 1.25
N ALA A 449 19.39 -39.30 0.61
CA ALA A 449 19.06 -37.91 0.74
C ALA A 449 17.66 -37.60 0.17
N ALA A 450 17.28 -38.26 -0.94
CA ALA A 450 15.94 -38.15 -1.53
C ALA A 450 14.85 -38.76 -0.64
N ASP A 451 15.15 -39.93 0.01
CA ASP A 451 14.21 -40.53 0.96
C ASP A 451 14.02 -39.65 2.20
N ALA A 452 15.10 -39.12 2.77
CA ALA A 452 15.01 -38.18 3.88
C ALA A 452 14.21 -36.90 3.47
N TYR A 453 14.50 -36.33 2.32
CA TYR A 453 13.78 -35.18 1.80
C TYR A 453 12.28 -35.46 1.63
N LYS A 454 11.92 -36.61 1.06
CA LYS A 454 10.51 -37.03 0.88
C LYS A 454 9.80 -37.17 2.23
N ARG A 455 10.46 -37.72 3.25
CA ARG A 455 9.90 -37.84 4.60
C ARG A 455 9.77 -36.49 5.30
N LEU A 456 10.73 -35.58 5.10
CA LEU A 456 10.72 -34.24 5.68
C LEU A 456 9.61 -33.38 5.08
N THR A 457 9.37 -33.48 3.77
CA THR A 457 8.34 -32.72 3.07
C THR A 457 6.94 -33.33 3.14
N ALA A 458 6.82 -34.56 3.58
CA ALA A 458 5.53 -35.18 3.82
C ALA A 458 4.77 -34.46 4.96
N ALA A 459 3.45 -34.58 4.94
CA ALA A 459 2.59 -33.97 5.95
C ALA A 459 2.96 -34.49 7.35
N GLN A 460 3.46 -33.60 8.21
CA GLN A 460 3.81 -33.91 9.61
C GLN A 460 2.61 -33.65 10.52
N THR A 461 2.38 -34.56 11.47
CA THR A 461 1.36 -34.34 12.51
C THR A 461 2.00 -33.56 13.64
N THR A 462 1.71 -32.27 13.68
CA THR A 462 2.20 -31.30 14.67
C THR A 462 1.17 -31.10 15.78
N PRO A 463 1.53 -30.47 16.91
CA PRO A 463 0.56 -30.03 17.91
C PRO A 463 -0.52 -29.08 17.37
N ALA A 464 -0.22 -28.37 16.26
CA ALA A 464 -1.15 -27.46 15.58
C ALA A 464 -1.93 -28.12 14.41
N GLY A 465 -1.82 -29.46 14.25
CA GLY A 465 -2.49 -30.22 13.17
C GLY A 465 -1.51 -30.77 12.12
N LYS A 466 -2.04 -31.24 11.00
CA LYS A 466 -1.21 -31.73 9.89
C LYS A 466 -0.71 -30.55 9.05
N ILE A 467 0.62 -30.42 8.95
CA ILE A 467 1.30 -29.33 8.23
C ILE A 467 2.35 -29.92 7.31
N ASN A 468 2.46 -29.38 6.10
CA ASN A 468 3.55 -29.64 5.17
C ASN A 468 4.59 -28.51 5.30
N PHE A 469 5.85 -28.90 5.49
CA PHE A 469 6.96 -27.97 5.57
C PHE A 469 7.83 -28.06 4.31
N GLY A 470 8.32 -26.91 3.86
CA GLY A 470 9.28 -26.85 2.77
C GLY A 470 10.70 -27.14 3.26
N PHE A 471 11.46 -27.88 2.49
CA PHE A 471 12.88 -28.10 2.71
C PHE A 471 13.67 -27.85 1.43
N LYS A 472 14.95 -27.54 1.60
CA LYS A 472 15.94 -27.53 0.53
C LYS A 472 17.04 -28.51 0.90
N SER A 473 17.65 -29.17 -0.09
CA SER A 473 18.71 -30.15 0.16
C SER A 473 19.82 -30.06 -0.88
N ALA A 474 21.04 -30.29 -0.44
CA ALA A 474 22.20 -30.39 -1.32
C ALA A 474 23.13 -31.48 -0.81
N VAL A 475 23.87 -32.11 -1.73
CA VAL A 475 24.89 -33.13 -1.45
C VAL A 475 26.22 -32.71 -2.05
N ALA A 476 27.27 -32.69 -1.25
CA ALA A 476 28.63 -32.41 -1.72
C ALA A 476 29.56 -33.59 -1.38
N ARG A 477 30.42 -33.94 -2.33
CA ARG A 477 31.51 -34.92 -2.18
C ARG A 477 32.86 -34.18 -2.10
N LYS A 478 33.73 -34.61 -1.20
CA LYS A 478 35.11 -34.14 -1.07
C LYS A 478 36.05 -35.28 -0.72
N SER A 479 37.06 -35.54 -1.55
CA SER A 479 38.08 -36.57 -1.30
C SER A 479 39.42 -36.00 -0.81
N GLY A 480 39.64 -34.70 -1.04
CA GLY A 480 40.82 -33.99 -0.57
C GLY A 480 40.70 -33.50 0.87
N LYS A 481 41.51 -32.52 1.24
CA LYS A 481 41.48 -31.90 2.56
C LYS A 481 40.13 -31.24 2.80
N VAL A 482 39.43 -31.68 3.83
CA VAL A 482 38.11 -31.10 4.19
C VAL A 482 38.32 -29.90 5.11
N ASN A 483 37.60 -28.83 4.89
CA ASN A 483 37.55 -27.66 5.74
C ASN A 483 36.10 -27.10 5.84
N SER A 484 35.88 -26.08 6.63
CA SER A 484 34.56 -25.48 6.85
C SER A 484 33.94 -24.85 5.61
N SER A 485 34.71 -24.67 4.49
CA SER A 485 34.20 -24.12 3.23
C SER A 485 33.11 -25.01 2.60
N VAL A 486 33.06 -26.29 2.97
CA VAL A 486 31.99 -27.23 2.54
C VAL A 486 30.60 -26.65 2.84
N ILE A 487 30.42 -26.05 4.05
CA ILE A 487 29.13 -25.42 4.42
C ILE A 487 28.78 -24.30 3.43
N THR A 488 29.75 -23.49 3.04
CA THR A 488 29.53 -22.39 2.09
C THR A 488 29.08 -22.91 0.72
N VAL A 489 29.76 -23.97 0.24
CA VAL A 489 29.37 -24.60 -1.04
C VAL A 489 27.95 -25.16 -0.98
N LEU A 490 27.60 -25.87 0.08
CA LEU A 490 26.26 -26.42 0.27
C LEU A 490 25.19 -25.31 0.35
N LYS A 491 25.49 -24.22 1.04
CA LYS A 491 24.61 -23.04 1.10
C LYS A 491 24.42 -22.37 -0.26
N ASP A 492 25.49 -22.21 -1.02
CA ASP A 492 25.44 -21.65 -2.37
C ASP A 492 24.60 -22.51 -3.31
N MET A 493 24.72 -23.83 -3.19
CA MET A 493 23.90 -24.77 -3.96
C MET A 493 22.42 -24.63 -3.63
N ILE A 494 22.08 -24.57 -2.35
CA ILE A 494 20.70 -24.40 -1.85
C ILE A 494 20.12 -23.04 -2.27
N ASN A 495 20.93 -21.98 -2.30
CA ASN A 495 20.49 -20.62 -2.61
C ASN A 495 20.38 -20.34 -4.12
N LYS A 496 21.17 -21.02 -4.93
CA LYS A 496 21.10 -20.89 -6.40
C LYS A 496 19.84 -21.52 -6.99
N ASP A 497 19.21 -22.41 -6.28
CA ASP A 497 18.05 -23.20 -6.73
C ASP A 497 16.70 -22.52 -6.38
N VAL A 498 16.58 -21.23 -6.68
CA VAL A 498 15.36 -20.46 -6.36
C VAL A 498 14.18 -20.82 -7.29
N GLN A 499 14.40 -21.58 -8.37
CA GLN A 499 13.36 -21.92 -9.35
C GLN A 499 13.23 -23.41 -9.70
N ALA A 500 14.07 -24.29 -9.16
CA ALA A 500 14.01 -25.70 -9.49
C ALA A 500 12.97 -26.45 -8.64
N ASN A 501 12.14 -27.18 -9.33
CA ASN A 501 11.10 -28.08 -8.85
C ASN A 501 11.40 -28.72 -7.50
N PHE A 502 10.53 -28.55 -6.54
CA PHE A 502 10.48 -29.29 -5.29
C PHE A 502 10.70 -30.79 -5.56
N GLY A 503 11.84 -31.33 -5.11
CA GLY A 503 12.16 -32.74 -5.23
C GLY A 503 13.49 -33.07 -5.90
N HIS A 504 14.27 -32.10 -6.36
CA HIS A 504 15.62 -32.36 -6.90
C HIS A 504 16.67 -32.14 -5.81
N ILE A 505 17.56 -33.13 -5.64
CA ILE A 505 18.70 -33.02 -4.75
C ILE A 505 19.89 -32.55 -5.56
N ASN A 506 20.42 -31.38 -5.21
CA ASN A 506 21.59 -30.82 -5.84
C ASN A 506 22.85 -31.57 -5.41
N TYR A 507 23.63 -32.06 -6.33
CA TYR A 507 24.90 -32.71 -6.08
C TYR A 507 26.08 -31.95 -6.68
N THR A 508 27.20 -31.89 -5.97
CA THR A 508 28.49 -31.42 -6.49
C THR A 508 29.64 -32.27 -6.02
N ASP A 509 30.62 -32.50 -6.90
CA ASP A 509 31.93 -33.00 -6.55
C ASP A 509 32.89 -31.81 -6.39
N MET A 510 33.32 -31.56 -5.17
CA MET A 510 34.16 -30.38 -4.87
C MET A 510 35.58 -30.52 -5.41
N ASP A 511 36.06 -31.78 -5.62
CA ASP A 511 37.39 -32.01 -6.17
C ASP A 511 37.44 -31.82 -7.70
N ALA A 512 36.32 -31.88 -8.37
CA ALA A 512 36.23 -31.64 -9.83
C ALA A 512 36.35 -30.15 -10.21
N ASN A 513 36.24 -29.25 -9.23
CA ASN A 513 36.25 -27.79 -9.41
C ASN A 513 37.51 -27.12 -8.82
N GLU A 514 38.45 -27.88 -8.26
CA GLU A 514 39.82 -27.47 -7.92
C GLU A 514 40.82 -27.90 -8.99
#